data_29aedfabe5ce23d4495d901bd99a0106
#
_entry.id   29aedfabe5ce23d4495d901bd99a0106
#
_cell.length_a   1.000
_cell.length_b   1.000
_cell.length_c   1.000
_cell.angle_alpha   90.00
_cell.angle_beta   90.00
_cell.angle_gamma   90.00
#
_symmetry.space_group_name_H-M   'P 1'
#
loop_
_entity.id
_entity.type
_entity.pdbx_description
1 polymer ?
#
loop_
_entity_poly.entity_id
_entity_poly.type
_entity_poly.pdbx_seq_one_letter_code
_entity_poly.pdbx_strand_id
1 'polypeptide(L)'
;MITISKEDYLKAIAEAEAEGQAVIPATLAHWLLVTRPAVTFALKRLTKDGLVSVKSDGHVRLTPQGREIAERTIVRHHLIERMLSEIFGMAWYEVHDEAERLEHAVSPAFEKRLVDKLGHKATCPHGNGLAVRSPAERRQRGLCLLSEAVPGSKYVVASVYERDRKLLEFFDSEGIRPGVRIGVEAQNYDGTVSLSVGKRQVRLGAPAAGRIWIAKG
;
A
#
# COMPACT_ATOMS: atom_id res chain seq x y z
N MET A 1 17.86 14.15 -13.92
CA MET A 1 17.74 12.69 -13.64
C MET A 1 17.39 12.52 -12.16
N ILE A 2 16.33 11.80 -11.85
CA ILE A 2 15.94 11.50 -10.46
C ILE A 2 16.79 10.34 -9.98
N THR A 3 17.41 10.47 -8.81
CA THR A 3 18.17 9.38 -8.18
C THR A 3 17.21 8.42 -7.48
N ILE A 4 17.60 7.17 -7.34
CA ILE A 4 16.84 6.12 -6.63
C ILE A 4 16.32 6.65 -5.29
N SER A 5 17.19 7.23 -4.48
CA SER A 5 16.79 7.77 -3.16
C SER A 5 15.75 8.90 -3.22
N LYS A 6 15.64 9.66 -4.31
CA LYS A 6 14.57 10.66 -4.48
C LYS A 6 13.23 9.99 -4.77
N GLU A 7 13.22 8.99 -5.64
CA GLU A 7 12.01 8.21 -5.95
C GLU A 7 11.48 7.53 -4.69
N ASP A 8 12.36 6.90 -3.87
CA ASP A 8 11.98 6.25 -2.61
C ASP A 8 11.28 7.22 -1.64
N TYR A 9 11.84 8.41 -1.46
CA TYR A 9 11.23 9.43 -0.60
C TYR A 9 9.85 9.88 -1.11
N LEU A 10 9.73 10.14 -2.42
CA LEU A 10 8.46 10.60 -3.01
C LEU A 10 7.40 9.49 -2.92
N LYS A 11 7.77 8.24 -3.21
CA LYS A 11 6.92 7.06 -3.06
C LYS A 11 6.45 6.91 -1.61
N ALA A 12 7.38 6.91 -0.64
CA ALA A 12 7.06 6.77 0.78
C ALA A 12 6.12 7.87 1.30
N ILE A 13 6.26 9.12 0.80
CA ILE A 13 5.33 10.22 1.13
C ILE A 13 3.94 9.90 0.60
N ALA A 14 3.80 9.50 -0.67
CA ALA A 14 2.52 9.17 -1.28
C ALA A 14 1.82 8.00 -0.58
N GLU A 15 2.56 6.94 -0.28
CA GLU A 15 2.04 5.76 0.41
C GLU A 15 1.64 6.07 1.85
N ALA A 16 2.42 6.88 2.60
CA ALA A 16 2.06 7.29 3.95
C ALA A 16 0.78 8.15 3.97
N GLU A 17 0.59 9.02 2.97
CA GLU A 17 -0.68 9.74 2.75
C GLU A 17 -1.83 8.77 2.48
N ALA A 18 -1.61 7.74 1.65
CA ALA A 18 -2.62 6.71 1.33
C ALA A 18 -3.02 5.86 2.54
N GLU A 19 -2.11 5.67 3.48
CA GLU A 19 -2.35 4.98 4.74
C GLU A 19 -2.92 5.92 5.85
N GLY A 20 -3.17 7.20 5.53
CA GLY A 20 -3.70 8.17 6.47
C GLY A 20 -2.73 8.56 7.58
N GLN A 21 -1.44 8.29 7.39
CA GLN A 21 -0.42 8.63 8.37
C GLN A 21 0.01 10.09 8.25
N ALA A 22 0.38 10.69 9.38
CA ALA A 22 1.01 12.01 9.37
C ALA A 22 2.38 11.91 8.70
N VAL A 23 2.53 12.56 7.53
CA VAL A 23 3.80 12.57 6.80
C VAL A 23 4.72 13.61 7.43
N ILE A 24 5.51 13.15 8.40
CA ILE A 24 6.52 13.93 9.11
C ILE A 24 7.89 13.25 8.98
N PRO A 25 9.01 13.94 9.25
CA PRO A 25 10.35 13.33 9.14
C PRO A 25 10.54 12.04 9.95
N ALA A 26 9.85 11.92 11.10
CA ALA A 26 9.93 10.71 11.92
C ALA A 26 9.25 9.49 11.24
N THR A 27 8.08 9.71 10.62
CA THR A 27 7.37 8.68 9.84
C THR A 27 8.23 8.20 8.67
N LEU A 28 8.80 9.14 7.90
CA LEU A 28 9.66 8.81 6.76
C LEU A 28 10.95 8.08 7.18
N ALA A 29 11.55 8.47 8.32
CA ALA A 29 12.73 7.78 8.86
C ALA A 29 12.42 6.31 9.21
N HIS A 30 11.25 6.07 9.80
CA HIS A 30 10.79 4.72 10.13
C HIS A 30 10.49 3.90 8.85
N TRP A 31 9.79 4.48 7.90
CA TRP A 31 9.38 3.78 6.67
C TRP A 31 10.56 3.42 5.77
N LEU A 32 11.54 4.32 5.65
CA LEU A 32 12.72 4.15 4.79
C LEU A 32 13.91 3.50 5.52
N LEU A 33 13.76 3.16 6.82
CA LEU A 33 14.81 2.58 7.66
C LEU A 33 16.10 3.42 7.67
N VAL A 34 15.95 4.75 7.66
CA VAL A 34 17.05 5.71 7.68
C VAL A 34 16.98 6.61 8.93
N THR A 35 18.07 7.34 9.19
CA THR A 35 18.11 8.27 10.32
C THR A 35 17.30 9.56 10.05
N ARG A 36 16.76 10.20 11.11
CA ARG A 36 16.07 11.49 10.99
C ARG A 36 16.93 12.59 10.35
N PRO A 37 18.24 12.73 10.66
CA PRO A 37 19.10 13.67 9.94
C PRO A 37 19.17 13.41 8.43
N ALA A 38 19.24 12.14 8.00
CA ALA A 38 19.24 11.78 6.58
C ALA A 38 17.92 12.22 5.90
N VAL A 39 16.78 12.01 6.55
CA VAL A 39 15.48 12.50 6.06
C VAL A 39 15.48 14.02 5.95
N THR A 40 15.94 14.74 6.98
CA THR A 40 15.99 16.21 6.96
C THR A 40 16.82 16.72 5.80
N PHE A 41 17.97 16.11 5.53
CA PHE A 41 18.83 16.47 4.42
C PHE A 41 18.15 16.17 3.07
N ALA A 42 17.53 15.01 2.91
CA ALA A 42 16.80 14.66 1.70
C ALA A 42 15.62 15.61 1.45
N LEU A 43 14.83 15.93 2.47
CA LEU A 43 13.71 16.87 2.36
C LEU A 43 14.16 18.27 1.93
N LYS A 44 15.29 18.78 2.45
CA LYS A 44 15.86 20.06 2.00
C LYS A 44 16.18 20.04 0.51
N ARG A 45 16.75 18.94 0.00
CA ARG A 45 17.06 18.77 -1.43
C ARG A 45 15.77 18.68 -2.25
N LEU A 46 14.81 17.86 -1.82
CA LEU A 46 13.52 17.70 -2.52
C LEU A 46 12.73 19.01 -2.55
N THR A 47 12.79 19.83 -1.49
CA THR A 47 12.17 21.16 -1.46
C THR A 47 12.87 22.10 -2.44
N LYS A 48 14.21 22.11 -2.49
CA LYS A 48 14.98 22.90 -3.45
C LYS A 48 14.65 22.50 -4.90
N ASP A 49 14.42 21.22 -5.14
CA ASP A 49 14.05 20.68 -6.45
C ASP A 49 12.55 20.89 -6.79
N GLY A 50 11.77 21.51 -5.90
CA GLY A 50 10.34 21.79 -6.11
C GLY A 50 9.43 20.56 -6.06
N LEU A 51 9.89 19.46 -5.48
CA LEU A 51 9.16 18.18 -5.46
C LEU A 51 8.32 17.98 -4.19
N VAL A 52 8.69 18.62 -3.09
CA VAL A 52 7.95 18.60 -1.83
C VAL A 52 7.85 19.98 -1.22
N SER A 53 6.86 20.18 -0.37
CA SER A 53 6.75 21.33 0.55
C SER A 53 6.73 20.85 1.98
N VAL A 54 7.42 21.56 2.87
CA VAL A 54 7.43 21.28 4.32
C VAL A 54 6.75 22.45 5.01
N LYS A 55 5.66 22.17 5.72
CA LYS A 55 4.91 23.17 6.48
C LYS A 55 5.63 23.54 7.77
N SER A 56 5.22 24.67 8.41
CA SER A 56 5.75 25.12 9.70
C SER A 56 5.55 24.12 10.85
N ASP A 57 4.52 23.29 10.76
CA ASP A 57 4.23 22.19 11.71
C ASP A 57 5.00 20.89 11.43
N GLY A 58 5.91 20.92 10.43
CA GLY A 58 6.75 19.78 10.06
C GLY A 58 6.09 18.78 9.10
N HIS A 59 4.82 18.99 8.71
CA HIS A 59 4.17 18.13 7.72
C HIS A 59 4.76 18.30 6.33
N VAL A 60 5.05 17.19 5.68
CA VAL A 60 5.58 17.11 4.32
C VAL A 60 4.43 16.82 3.35
N ARG A 61 4.41 17.51 2.23
CA ARG A 61 3.46 17.27 1.14
C ARG A 61 4.17 17.23 -0.21
N LEU A 62 3.71 16.37 -1.09
CA LEU A 62 4.14 16.36 -2.48
C LEU A 62 3.62 17.60 -3.21
N THR A 63 4.46 18.17 -4.06
CA THR A 63 3.99 19.10 -5.10
C THR A 63 3.32 18.30 -6.23
N PRO A 64 2.61 18.95 -7.18
CA PRO A 64 2.10 18.24 -8.35
C PRO A 64 3.17 17.45 -9.10
N GLN A 65 4.37 18.03 -9.29
CA GLN A 65 5.50 17.36 -9.93
C GLN A 65 6.05 16.20 -9.10
N GLY A 66 6.17 16.37 -7.77
CA GLY A 66 6.58 15.29 -6.88
C GLY A 66 5.59 14.13 -6.87
N ARG A 67 4.29 14.45 -6.95
CA ARG A 67 3.23 13.45 -7.01
C ARG A 67 3.27 12.62 -8.30
N GLU A 68 3.45 13.26 -9.44
CA GLU A 68 3.60 12.58 -10.73
C GLU A 68 4.73 11.54 -10.71
N ILE A 69 5.89 11.92 -10.14
CA ILE A 69 7.04 11.01 -10.01
C ILE A 69 6.71 9.86 -9.05
N ALA A 70 6.12 10.15 -7.89
CA ALA A 70 5.72 9.14 -6.91
C ALA A 70 4.75 8.12 -7.52
N GLU A 71 3.70 8.61 -8.19
CA GLU A 71 2.69 7.77 -8.83
C GLU A 71 3.29 6.88 -9.93
N ARG A 72 4.19 7.43 -10.73
CA ARG A 72 4.90 6.64 -11.75
C ARG A 72 5.75 5.53 -11.13
N THR A 73 6.44 5.81 -10.02
CA THR A 73 7.23 4.80 -9.31
C THR A 73 6.31 3.72 -8.73
N ILE A 74 5.17 4.09 -8.15
CA ILE A 74 4.17 3.14 -7.62
C ILE A 74 3.58 2.27 -8.74
N VAL A 75 3.25 2.86 -9.89
CA VAL A 75 2.76 2.08 -11.05
C VAL A 75 3.79 1.03 -11.47
N ARG A 76 5.07 1.41 -11.54
CA ARG A 76 6.17 0.50 -11.88
C ARG A 76 6.31 -0.61 -10.82
N HIS A 77 6.26 -0.26 -9.54
CA HIS A 77 6.26 -1.20 -8.44
C HIS A 77 5.15 -2.25 -8.59
N HIS A 78 3.90 -1.83 -8.77
CA HIS A 78 2.76 -2.73 -8.93
C HIS A 78 2.86 -3.61 -10.18
N LEU A 79 3.43 -3.10 -11.29
CA LEU A 79 3.68 -3.91 -12.48
C LEU A 79 4.70 -5.01 -12.21
N ILE A 80 5.74 -4.74 -11.41
CA ILE A 80 6.74 -5.72 -11.02
C ILE A 80 6.13 -6.76 -10.08
N GLU A 81 5.36 -6.35 -9.06
CA GLU A 81 4.63 -7.29 -8.18
C GLU A 81 3.76 -8.27 -9.00
N ARG A 82 3.02 -7.73 -9.98
CA ARG A 82 2.21 -8.55 -10.88
C ARG A 82 3.06 -9.49 -11.73
N MET A 83 4.16 -9.02 -12.27
CA MET A 83 5.10 -9.85 -13.02
C MET A 83 5.61 -11.01 -12.16
N LEU A 84 6.07 -10.71 -10.94
CA LEU A 84 6.59 -11.71 -10.00
C LEU A 84 5.52 -12.73 -9.62
N SER A 85 4.30 -12.30 -9.36
CA SER A 85 3.19 -13.18 -8.99
C SER A 85 2.59 -13.91 -10.20
N GLU A 86 2.22 -13.20 -11.29
CA GLU A 86 1.46 -13.78 -12.41
C GLU A 86 2.32 -14.56 -13.41
N ILE A 87 3.62 -14.20 -13.57
CA ILE A 87 4.51 -14.85 -14.53
C ILE A 87 5.46 -15.82 -13.84
N PHE A 88 6.07 -15.41 -12.71
CA PHE A 88 7.06 -16.24 -12.01
C PHE A 88 6.46 -17.08 -10.89
N GLY A 89 5.18 -16.89 -10.54
CA GLY A 89 4.50 -17.68 -9.51
C GLY A 89 5.02 -17.46 -8.10
N MET A 90 5.67 -16.30 -7.84
CA MET A 90 6.08 -15.94 -6.48
C MET A 90 4.86 -15.78 -5.57
N ALA A 91 5.01 -16.16 -4.31
CA ALA A 91 3.96 -15.99 -3.31
C ALA A 91 3.61 -14.50 -3.18
N TRP A 92 2.31 -14.19 -3.18
CA TRP A 92 1.81 -12.82 -3.17
C TRP A 92 2.29 -11.99 -1.97
N TYR A 93 2.62 -12.63 -0.86
CA TYR A 93 3.19 -12.00 0.34
C TYR A 93 4.70 -11.73 0.28
N GLU A 94 5.39 -12.18 -0.79
CA GLU A 94 6.83 -11.99 -0.99
C GLU A 94 7.15 -10.93 -2.05
N VAL A 95 6.19 -10.66 -2.96
CA VAL A 95 6.46 -9.86 -4.15
C VAL A 95 6.74 -8.39 -3.86
N HIS A 96 6.24 -7.83 -2.74
CA HIS A 96 6.46 -6.43 -2.38
C HIS A 96 7.94 -6.14 -2.13
N ASP A 97 8.59 -6.93 -1.28
CA ASP A 97 10.01 -6.76 -0.95
C ASP A 97 10.92 -6.91 -2.17
N GLU A 98 10.55 -7.78 -3.11
CA GLU A 98 11.32 -7.99 -4.33
C GLU A 98 11.06 -6.88 -5.35
N ALA A 99 9.84 -6.38 -5.46
CA ALA A 99 9.51 -5.24 -6.29
C ALA A 99 10.23 -3.97 -5.85
N GLU A 100 10.37 -3.71 -4.54
CA GLU A 100 11.17 -2.61 -3.97
C GLU A 100 12.63 -2.62 -4.47
N ARG A 101 13.22 -3.80 -4.65
CA ARG A 101 14.61 -3.94 -5.15
C ARG A 101 14.71 -3.73 -6.66
N LEU A 102 13.68 -4.08 -7.40
CA LEU A 102 13.71 -4.11 -8.87
C LEU A 102 13.20 -2.82 -9.52
N GLU A 103 12.31 -2.07 -8.86
CA GLU A 103 11.58 -0.96 -9.48
C GLU A 103 12.47 0.15 -10.09
N HIS A 104 13.67 0.33 -9.53
CA HIS A 104 14.61 1.33 -10.02
C HIS A 104 15.48 0.87 -11.19
N ALA A 105 15.55 -0.44 -11.42
CA ALA A 105 16.34 -1.04 -12.52
C ALA A 105 15.54 -1.20 -13.81
N VAL A 106 14.21 -1.00 -13.77
CA VAL A 106 13.31 -1.20 -14.90
C VAL A 106 13.39 -0.03 -15.86
N SER A 107 13.78 -0.31 -17.11
CA SER A 107 13.80 0.69 -18.17
C SER A 107 12.38 0.99 -18.67
N PRO A 108 12.13 2.19 -19.26
CA PRO A 108 10.84 2.52 -19.86
C PRO A 108 10.40 1.53 -20.96
N ALA A 109 11.34 0.97 -21.70
CA ALA A 109 11.06 -0.02 -22.72
C ALA A 109 10.57 -1.34 -22.11
N PHE A 110 11.14 -1.75 -20.98
CA PHE A 110 10.71 -2.95 -20.27
C PHE A 110 9.37 -2.71 -19.55
N GLU A 111 9.19 -1.55 -18.92
CA GLU A 111 7.90 -1.15 -18.30
C GLU A 111 6.74 -1.24 -19.33
N LYS A 112 6.95 -0.71 -20.56
CA LYS A 112 5.97 -0.84 -21.63
C LYS A 112 5.66 -2.31 -21.96
N ARG A 113 6.68 -3.17 -22.06
CA ARG A 113 6.47 -4.61 -22.31
C ARG A 113 5.72 -5.31 -21.18
N LEU A 114 5.94 -4.91 -19.93
CA LEU A 114 5.16 -5.41 -18.80
C LEU A 114 3.68 -5.03 -18.95
N VAL A 115 3.38 -3.78 -19.29
CA VAL A 115 1.99 -3.34 -19.54
C VAL A 115 1.37 -4.13 -20.68
N ASP A 116 2.08 -4.28 -21.81
CA ASP A 116 1.60 -5.05 -22.97
C ASP A 116 1.33 -6.53 -22.61
N LYS A 117 2.17 -7.12 -21.76
CA LYS A 117 2.06 -8.52 -21.35
C LYS A 117 1.00 -8.78 -20.29
N LEU A 118 0.94 -7.93 -19.27
CA LEU A 118 0.07 -8.10 -18.11
C LEU A 118 -1.32 -7.47 -18.31
N GLY A 119 -1.45 -6.58 -19.30
CA GLY A 119 -2.66 -5.79 -19.50
C GLY A 119 -2.88 -4.72 -18.42
N HIS A 120 -3.92 -3.94 -18.60
CA HIS A 120 -4.27 -2.81 -17.73
C HIS A 120 -5.16 -3.24 -16.55
N LYS A 121 -4.77 -4.28 -15.79
CA LYS A 121 -5.46 -4.55 -14.53
C LYS A 121 -5.29 -3.37 -13.58
N ALA A 122 -6.36 -3.03 -12.88
CA ALA A 122 -6.38 -1.84 -12.03
C ALA A 122 -5.68 -2.00 -10.69
N THR A 123 -5.27 -3.23 -10.30
CA THR A 123 -4.73 -3.52 -8.96
C THR A 123 -3.53 -4.45 -8.99
N CYS A 124 -2.66 -4.32 -7.99
CA CYS A 124 -1.58 -5.26 -7.70
C CYS A 124 -2.11 -6.52 -6.95
N PRO A 125 -1.27 -7.53 -6.65
CA PRO A 125 -1.69 -8.73 -5.91
C PRO A 125 -2.28 -8.44 -4.53
N HIS A 126 -1.90 -7.32 -3.90
CA HIS A 126 -2.43 -6.87 -2.60
C HIS A 126 -3.76 -6.09 -2.72
N GLY A 127 -4.30 -5.92 -3.95
CA GLY A 127 -5.54 -5.20 -4.21
C GLY A 127 -5.39 -3.68 -4.28
N ASN A 128 -4.18 -3.15 -4.10
CA ASN A 128 -3.92 -1.72 -4.19
C ASN A 128 -3.95 -1.27 -5.65
N GLY A 129 -4.63 -0.14 -5.90
CA GLY A 129 -4.77 0.41 -7.24
C GLY A 129 -3.50 1.11 -7.72
N LEU A 130 -3.39 1.27 -9.05
CA LEU A 130 -2.31 2.05 -9.67
C LEU A 130 -2.31 3.52 -9.22
N ALA A 131 -3.48 4.07 -8.91
CA ALA A 131 -3.61 5.41 -8.34
C ALA A 131 -3.61 5.34 -6.82
N VAL A 132 -2.74 6.12 -6.20
CA VAL A 132 -2.68 6.27 -4.74
C VAL A 132 -3.93 7.02 -4.26
N ARG A 133 -4.65 6.44 -3.31
CA ARG A 133 -5.89 7.00 -2.76
C ARG A 133 -5.82 7.12 -1.26
N SER A 134 -6.14 8.31 -0.77
CA SER A 134 -6.29 8.56 0.66
C SER A 134 -7.42 7.72 1.27
N PRO A 135 -7.44 7.51 2.59
CA PRO A 135 -8.54 6.83 3.28
C PRO A 135 -9.91 7.48 3.01
N ALA A 136 -9.95 8.81 2.89
CA ALA A 136 -11.19 9.55 2.57
C ALA A 136 -11.70 9.18 1.17
N GLU A 137 -10.84 9.15 0.16
CA GLU A 137 -11.21 8.76 -1.22
C GLU A 137 -11.62 7.29 -1.31
N ARG A 138 -10.98 6.40 -0.53
CA ARG A 138 -11.41 4.98 -0.42
C ARG A 138 -12.82 4.88 0.16
N ARG A 139 -13.14 5.64 1.21
CA ARG A 139 -14.51 5.68 1.80
C ARG A 139 -15.55 6.25 0.83
N GLN A 140 -15.22 7.31 0.09
CA GLN A 140 -16.11 7.85 -0.96
C GLN A 140 -16.46 6.82 -2.04
N ARG A 141 -15.61 5.82 -2.25
CA ARG A 141 -15.84 4.70 -3.17
C ARG A 141 -16.55 3.51 -2.51
N GLY A 142 -17.06 3.67 -1.30
CA GLY A 142 -17.79 2.63 -0.58
C GLY A 142 -16.90 1.59 0.12
N LEU A 143 -15.60 1.85 0.26
CA LEU A 143 -14.71 0.99 1.04
C LEU A 143 -14.70 1.45 2.51
N CYS A 144 -14.56 0.48 3.42
CA CYS A 144 -14.28 0.74 4.82
C CYS A 144 -13.17 -0.20 5.33
N LEU A 145 -12.59 0.12 6.47
CA LEU A 145 -11.67 -0.82 7.13
C LEU A 145 -12.46 -1.99 7.74
N LEU A 146 -11.86 -3.15 7.77
CA LEU A 146 -12.49 -4.33 8.41
C LEU A 146 -12.78 -4.08 9.90
N SER A 147 -11.96 -3.28 10.58
CA SER A 147 -12.21 -2.81 11.94
C SER A 147 -13.45 -1.91 12.11
N GLU A 148 -14.03 -1.43 11.00
CA GLU A 148 -15.24 -0.61 10.96
C GLU A 148 -16.46 -1.40 10.45
N ALA A 149 -16.29 -2.71 10.20
CA ALA A 149 -17.32 -3.55 9.59
C ALA A 149 -18.50 -3.78 10.53
N VAL A 150 -19.69 -3.88 9.96
CA VAL A 150 -20.93 -4.14 10.72
C VAL A 150 -21.10 -5.66 10.91
N PRO A 151 -21.24 -6.16 12.14
CA PRO A 151 -21.56 -7.56 12.41
C PRO A 151 -22.82 -8.04 11.67
N GLY A 152 -22.83 -9.31 11.26
CA GLY A 152 -23.90 -9.91 10.47
C GLY A 152 -23.86 -9.60 8.98
N SER A 153 -22.89 -8.79 8.52
CA SER A 153 -22.76 -8.39 7.11
C SER A 153 -21.69 -9.19 6.36
N LYS A 154 -21.87 -9.27 5.04
CA LYS A 154 -20.89 -9.89 4.12
C LYS A 154 -20.13 -8.83 3.35
N TYR A 155 -18.85 -9.10 3.15
CA TYR A 155 -17.94 -8.20 2.46
C TYR A 155 -17.02 -8.95 1.51
N VAL A 156 -16.37 -8.21 0.65
CA VAL A 156 -15.24 -8.69 -0.17
C VAL A 156 -13.99 -7.93 0.25
N VAL A 157 -12.90 -8.63 0.46
CA VAL A 157 -11.60 -8.01 0.72
C VAL A 157 -11.19 -7.25 -0.53
N ALA A 158 -11.05 -5.93 -0.43
CA ALA A 158 -10.68 -5.06 -1.53
C ALA A 158 -9.16 -4.93 -1.65
N SER A 159 -8.49 -4.60 -0.55
CA SER A 159 -7.03 -4.53 -0.50
C SER A 159 -6.52 -4.72 0.93
N VAL A 160 -5.22 -5.03 1.03
CA VAL A 160 -4.51 -5.17 2.30
C VAL A 160 -3.26 -4.29 2.32
N TYR A 161 -2.78 -3.97 3.53
CA TYR A 161 -1.50 -3.30 3.71
C TYR A 161 -0.35 -4.20 3.27
N GLU A 162 0.50 -3.72 2.36
CA GLU A 162 1.48 -4.55 1.64
C GLU A 162 2.89 -4.53 2.23
N ARG A 163 3.20 -3.56 3.11
CA ARG A 163 4.57 -3.33 3.62
C ARG A 163 4.94 -4.20 4.83
N ASP A 164 4.09 -5.10 5.28
CA ASP A 164 4.37 -6.01 6.38
C ASP A 164 4.23 -7.47 5.91
N ARG A 165 5.36 -8.05 5.49
CA ARG A 165 5.42 -9.43 5.00
C ARG A 165 4.85 -10.44 6.00
N LYS A 166 5.15 -10.29 7.31
CA LYS A 166 4.66 -11.22 8.33
C LYS A 166 3.14 -11.15 8.46
N LEU A 167 2.58 -9.94 8.34
CA LEU A 167 1.14 -9.74 8.33
C LEU A 167 0.50 -10.36 7.08
N LEU A 168 1.13 -10.23 5.92
CA LEU A 168 0.66 -10.85 4.67
C LEU A 168 0.73 -12.38 4.73
N GLU A 169 1.81 -12.97 5.27
CA GLU A 169 1.93 -14.41 5.52
C GLU A 169 0.82 -14.91 6.47
N PHE A 170 0.53 -14.13 7.52
CA PHE A 170 -0.58 -14.43 8.42
C PHE A 170 -1.93 -14.37 7.70
N PHE A 171 -2.21 -13.33 6.92
CA PHE A 171 -3.43 -13.26 6.13
C PHE A 171 -3.55 -14.43 5.16
N ASP A 172 -2.46 -14.82 4.54
CA ASP A 172 -2.40 -15.98 3.64
C ASP A 172 -2.79 -17.28 4.35
N SER A 173 -2.22 -17.53 5.52
CA SER A 173 -2.52 -18.71 6.32
C SER A 173 -4.01 -18.79 6.74
N GLU A 174 -4.65 -17.63 6.94
CA GLU A 174 -6.06 -17.52 7.27
C GLU A 174 -6.98 -17.49 6.04
N GLY A 175 -6.42 -17.53 4.83
CA GLY A 175 -7.16 -17.48 3.57
C GLY A 175 -7.73 -16.09 3.23
N ILE A 176 -7.17 -15.03 3.83
CA ILE A 176 -7.59 -13.65 3.60
C ILE A 176 -6.73 -13.05 2.49
N ARG A 177 -7.33 -12.81 1.33
CA ARG A 177 -6.67 -12.21 0.15
C ARG A 177 -7.63 -11.28 -0.56
N PRO A 178 -7.14 -10.32 -1.35
CA PRO A 178 -8.00 -9.53 -2.22
C PRO A 178 -8.94 -10.39 -3.08
N GLY A 179 -10.20 -10.01 -3.15
CA GLY A 179 -11.25 -10.75 -3.85
C GLY A 179 -11.96 -11.83 -3.03
N VAL A 180 -11.45 -12.20 -1.86
CA VAL A 180 -12.08 -13.20 -1.00
C VAL A 180 -13.32 -12.63 -0.31
N ARG A 181 -14.41 -13.39 -0.30
CA ARG A 181 -15.64 -13.08 0.44
C ARG A 181 -15.50 -13.49 1.90
N ILE A 182 -15.87 -12.58 2.80
CA ILE A 182 -15.84 -12.77 4.24
C ILE A 182 -17.19 -12.42 4.85
N GLY A 183 -17.58 -13.12 5.90
CA GLY A 183 -18.71 -12.75 6.76
C GLY A 183 -18.18 -12.20 8.08
N VAL A 184 -18.66 -11.05 8.51
CA VAL A 184 -18.32 -10.49 9.83
C VAL A 184 -19.35 -10.97 10.82
N GLU A 185 -18.94 -11.75 11.82
CA GLU A 185 -19.85 -12.37 12.79
C GLU A 185 -19.98 -11.54 14.05
N ALA A 186 -18.86 -11.05 14.58
CA ALA A 186 -18.84 -10.23 15.77
C ALA A 186 -17.65 -9.26 15.75
N GLN A 187 -17.83 -8.15 16.42
CA GLN A 187 -16.77 -7.24 16.81
C GLN A 187 -16.78 -7.14 18.33
N ASN A 188 -15.68 -7.56 18.94
CA ASN A 188 -15.55 -7.60 20.39
C ASN A 188 -15.12 -6.25 20.95
N TYR A 189 -15.31 -6.05 22.27
CA TYR A 189 -14.98 -4.81 22.95
C TYR A 189 -13.49 -4.42 22.87
N ASP A 190 -12.60 -5.40 22.70
CA ASP A 190 -11.15 -5.21 22.53
C ASP A 190 -10.74 -4.89 21.09
N GLY A 191 -11.73 -4.75 20.19
CA GLY A 191 -11.53 -4.50 18.76
C GLY A 191 -11.20 -5.76 17.95
N THR A 192 -11.19 -6.94 18.56
CA THR A 192 -11.07 -8.22 17.82
C THR A 192 -12.30 -8.45 16.96
N VAL A 193 -12.09 -8.76 15.68
CA VAL A 193 -13.15 -9.06 14.71
C VAL A 193 -13.19 -10.58 14.46
N SER A 194 -14.35 -11.19 14.65
CA SER A 194 -14.61 -12.59 14.33
C SER A 194 -15.20 -12.69 12.92
N LEU A 195 -14.60 -13.52 12.07
CA LEU A 195 -14.91 -13.64 10.65
C LEU A 195 -15.18 -15.09 10.27
N SER A 196 -16.04 -15.28 9.27
CA SER A 196 -16.06 -16.50 8.46
C SER A 196 -15.36 -16.25 7.12
N VAL A 197 -14.39 -17.11 6.80
CA VAL A 197 -13.67 -17.13 5.52
C VAL A 197 -13.87 -18.50 4.88
N GLY A 198 -14.81 -18.60 3.96
CA GLY A 198 -15.29 -19.91 3.48
C GLY A 198 -15.89 -20.73 4.61
N LYS A 199 -15.27 -21.87 4.95
CA LYS A 199 -15.68 -22.73 6.07
C LYS A 199 -14.87 -22.51 7.37
N ARG A 200 -13.92 -21.59 7.36
CA ARG A 200 -13.06 -21.32 8.51
C ARG A 200 -13.61 -20.17 9.35
N GLN A 201 -13.41 -20.29 10.65
CA GLN A 201 -13.61 -19.22 11.62
C GLN A 201 -12.24 -18.59 11.92
N VAL A 202 -12.13 -17.27 11.72
CA VAL A 202 -10.90 -16.52 11.90
C VAL A 202 -11.15 -15.38 12.89
N ARG A 203 -10.18 -15.11 13.75
CA ARG A 203 -10.22 -13.98 14.67
C ARG A 203 -9.03 -13.05 14.39
N LEU A 204 -9.32 -11.81 14.07
CA LEU A 204 -8.31 -10.78 13.80
C LEU A 204 -8.33 -9.75 14.92
N GLY A 205 -7.17 -9.52 15.52
CA GLY A 205 -6.99 -8.39 16.44
C GLY A 205 -7.15 -7.05 15.73
N ALA A 206 -7.51 -6.00 16.46
CA ALA A 206 -7.75 -4.66 15.95
C ALA A 206 -6.64 -4.12 15.02
N PRO A 207 -5.32 -4.29 15.34
CA PRO A 207 -4.26 -3.84 14.44
C PRO A 207 -4.29 -4.49 13.06
N ALA A 208 -4.56 -5.80 12.98
CA ALA A 208 -4.64 -6.53 11.72
C ALA A 208 -5.92 -6.17 10.94
N ALA A 209 -7.07 -6.09 11.63
CA ALA A 209 -8.34 -5.68 11.03
C ALA A 209 -8.28 -4.25 10.46
N GLY A 210 -7.53 -3.34 11.08
CA GLY A 210 -7.27 -1.98 10.59
C GLY A 210 -6.33 -1.91 9.37
N ARG A 211 -5.85 -3.05 8.87
CA ARG A 211 -4.97 -3.13 7.68
C ARG A 211 -5.64 -3.76 6.46
N ILE A 212 -6.94 -4.01 6.56
CA ILE A 212 -7.74 -4.63 5.49
C ILE A 212 -8.85 -3.65 5.08
N TRP A 213 -8.88 -3.28 3.81
CA TRP A 213 -9.98 -2.56 3.20
C TRP A 213 -10.98 -3.55 2.61
N ILE A 214 -12.26 -3.33 2.85
CA ILE A 214 -13.36 -4.17 2.41
C ILE A 214 -14.42 -3.36 1.67
N ALA A 215 -15.12 -4.03 0.75
CA ALA A 215 -16.32 -3.52 0.07
C ALA A 215 -17.53 -4.35 0.46
N LYS A 216 -18.74 -3.78 0.44
CA LYS A 216 -19.98 -4.57 0.58
C LYS A 216 -20.04 -5.65 -0.49
N GLY A 217 -20.31 -6.88 -0.07
CA GLY A 217 -20.43 -8.06 -0.93
C GLY A 217 -21.80 -8.21 -1.56
#